data_de817b7d432645711c4d098ab46aec2a
#
_entry.id   de817b7d432645711c4d098ab46aec2a
#
_cell.length_a   1.000
_cell.length_b   1.000
_cell.length_c   1.000
_cell.angle_alpha   90.00
_cell.angle_beta   90.00
_cell.angle_gamma   90.00
#
_symmetry.space_group_name_H-M   'P 1'
#
loop_
_entity.id
_entity.type
_entity.pdbx_description
1 polymer ?
#
loop_
_entity_poly.entity_id
_entity_poly.type
_entity_poly.pdbx_seq_one_letter_code
_entity_poly.pdbx_strand_id
1 'polypeptide(L)'
;MIARWCRHLLVLLMLGALTSGVAAPGNPVLVLSIDDAIGPASADYLIRGLEHAKTQQAQLVVIRLDTPGGLDSSMRAIIKAILASPVPVATFVAPGGARAASAGTYILYASHVAAMAPGTNLGAATPVQIGGMPGPPKDPAAPTGDKPAPSSEQDTLTRKQINDAAAYIRGLAQLRGRNADWAEQAVRESVSLPANEALRLKVIDRIANDLPDLLRQLDGKSLEAAGQAVQLHTANVSIIEREPDWRTRLLAVITNPSVALILIMIGIYGLMFEFMSPGSGVGGVIGGICLLVALYALQLLPVSYAGAALILLGIAFMIAEAFLPSFGVVGFGGIVAFVVGAVILMDTDVPGFGIPLALILTLALLSALLLGGVLGMAMKARQRALVSGDAGLVGSLATVMAVNASDPFIGSVQAQGEQWQAQCQTPLQVGQRVRVMTRKGVLLDVSAEAQPPAQGD
;
A
#
# COMPACT_ATOMS: atom_id res chain seq x y z
N MET A 1 -22.13 -65.01 -52.67
CA MET A 1 -22.09 -64.40 -51.32
C MET A 1 -20.74 -63.81 -50.96
N ILE A 2 -19.62 -64.42 -51.27
CA ILE A 2 -18.26 -64.03 -50.93
C ILE A 2 -17.86 -62.63 -51.51
N ALA A 3 -18.25 -62.33 -52.75
CA ALA A 3 -17.96 -61.06 -53.40
C ALA A 3 -18.61 -59.80 -52.76
N ARG A 4 -19.77 -59.96 -52.10
CA ARG A 4 -20.43 -58.89 -51.35
C ARG A 4 -19.73 -58.61 -50.02
N TRP A 5 -19.23 -59.64 -49.34
CA TRP A 5 -18.48 -59.50 -48.10
C TRP A 5 -17.11 -58.81 -48.30
N CYS A 6 -16.39 -59.15 -49.38
CA CYS A 6 -15.13 -58.47 -49.73
C CYS A 6 -15.30 -56.98 -50.05
N ARG A 7 -16.46 -56.62 -50.66
CA ARG A 7 -16.76 -55.23 -50.99
C ARG A 7 -17.09 -54.39 -49.73
N HIS A 8 -17.81 -55.00 -48.75
CA HIS A 8 -18.08 -54.33 -47.47
C HIS A 8 -16.82 -54.22 -46.61
N LEU A 9 -15.93 -55.22 -46.65
CA LEU A 9 -14.66 -55.16 -45.93
C LEU A 9 -13.71 -54.07 -46.50
N LEU A 10 -13.69 -53.89 -47.81
CA LEU A 10 -12.92 -52.88 -48.50
C LEU A 10 -13.45 -51.45 -48.22
N VAL A 11 -14.77 -51.29 -48.14
CA VAL A 11 -15.41 -50.02 -47.78
C VAL A 11 -15.15 -49.69 -46.29
N LEU A 12 -15.18 -50.68 -45.38
CA LEU A 12 -14.83 -50.49 -43.96
C LEU A 12 -13.32 -50.15 -43.79
N LEU A 13 -12.45 -50.77 -44.57
CA LEU A 13 -11.01 -50.42 -44.57
C LEU A 13 -10.74 -49.04 -45.17
N MET A 14 -11.48 -48.60 -46.18
CA MET A 14 -11.38 -47.25 -46.72
C MET A 14 -12.00 -46.19 -45.76
N LEU A 15 -13.09 -46.53 -45.05
CA LEU A 15 -13.60 -45.61 -43.99
C LEU A 15 -12.65 -45.51 -42.79
N GLY A 16 -11.92 -46.55 -42.44
CA GLY A 16 -10.90 -46.55 -41.39
C GLY A 16 -9.64 -45.74 -41.75
N ALA A 17 -9.35 -45.51 -43.05
CA ALA A 17 -8.22 -44.72 -43.50
C ALA A 17 -8.49 -43.19 -43.55
N LEU A 18 -9.75 -42.76 -43.33
CA LEU A 18 -10.17 -41.36 -43.25
C LEU A 18 -10.23 -40.83 -41.83
N THR A 19 -9.64 -41.51 -40.82
CA THR A 19 -9.28 -40.87 -39.61
C THR A 19 -8.17 -39.88 -39.92
N SER A 20 -8.56 -38.70 -40.42
CA SER A 20 -7.73 -37.54 -40.48
C SER A 20 -7.07 -37.44 -39.10
N GLY A 21 -5.75 -37.63 -39.07
CA GLY A 21 -5.00 -37.44 -37.84
C GLY A 21 -5.32 -36.03 -37.33
N VAL A 22 -6.20 -35.94 -36.36
CA VAL A 22 -6.29 -34.75 -35.53
C VAL A 22 -4.92 -34.67 -34.89
N ALA A 23 -4.08 -33.82 -35.47
CA ALA A 23 -2.77 -33.51 -34.89
C ALA A 23 -3.06 -33.22 -33.40
N ALA A 24 -2.44 -33.96 -32.50
CA ALA A 24 -2.55 -33.68 -31.08
C ALA A 24 -2.31 -32.19 -30.91
N PRO A 25 -3.17 -31.49 -30.13
CA PRO A 25 -3.00 -30.05 -29.92
C PRO A 25 -1.57 -29.82 -29.46
N GLY A 26 -0.79 -29.10 -30.29
CA GLY A 26 0.59 -28.80 -29.97
C GLY A 26 0.64 -28.12 -28.60
N ASN A 27 1.75 -28.29 -27.88
CA ASN A 27 1.95 -27.67 -26.55
C ASN A 27 1.61 -26.17 -26.62
N PRO A 28 0.77 -25.64 -25.72
CA PRO A 28 0.25 -24.27 -25.83
C PRO A 28 1.34 -23.21 -25.66
N VAL A 29 1.04 -22.01 -26.12
CA VAL A 29 1.79 -20.79 -25.76
C VAL A 29 1.06 -20.09 -24.62
N LEU A 30 1.76 -19.86 -23.52
CA LEU A 30 1.23 -19.12 -22.39
C LEU A 30 1.59 -17.63 -22.51
N VAL A 31 0.59 -16.75 -22.36
CA VAL A 31 0.80 -15.30 -22.41
C VAL A 31 0.57 -14.72 -21.02
N LEU A 32 1.54 -13.93 -20.55
CA LEU A 32 1.51 -13.20 -19.30
C LEU A 32 1.66 -11.71 -19.59
N SER A 33 0.76 -10.87 -19.10
CA SER A 33 0.76 -9.43 -19.42
C SER A 33 1.12 -8.59 -18.19
N ILE A 34 2.01 -7.62 -18.40
CA ILE A 34 2.35 -6.58 -17.44
C ILE A 34 2.25 -5.23 -18.14
N ASP A 35 1.43 -4.35 -17.60
CA ASP A 35 1.11 -3.00 -18.09
C ASP A 35 1.22 -1.94 -16.98
N ASP A 36 2.13 -2.18 -16.00
CA ASP A 36 2.36 -1.30 -14.86
C ASP A 36 3.80 -1.45 -14.35
N ALA A 37 4.10 -0.79 -13.23
CA ALA A 37 5.40 -0.86 -12.59
C ALA A 37 5.76 -2.29 -12.12
N ILE A 38 7.06 -2.64 -12.24
CA ILE A 38 7.60 -3.91 -11.75
C ILE A 38 7.72 -3.87 -10.24
N GLY A 39 6.84 -4.60 -9.57
CA GLY A 39 6.77 -4.69 -8.12
C GLY A 39 6.61 -6.11 -7.60
N PRO A 40 6.38 -6.30 -6.30
CA PRO A 40 6.23 -7.63 -5.71
C PRO A 40 5.07 -8.43 -6.32
N ALA A 41 3.97 -7.78 -6.65
CA ALA A 41 2.80 -8.43 -7.25
C ALA A 41 3.07 -8.92 -8.68
N SER A 42 3.72 -8.10 -9.52
CA SER A 42 4.09 -8.50 -10.87
C SER A 42 5.17 -9.58 -10.88
N ALA A 43 6.11 -9.55 -9.92
CA ALA A 43 7.12 -10.60 -9.76
C ALA A 43 6.46 -11.94 -9.37
N ASP A 44 5.59 -11.97 -8.36
CA ASP A 44 4.86 -13.16 -7.96
C ASP A 44 4.01 -13.74 -9.11
N TYR A 45 3.32 -12.87 -9.85
CA TYR A 45 2.52 -13.25 -11.01
C TYR A 45 3.35 -13.92 -12.12
N LEU A 46 4.47 -13.32 -12.51
CA LEU A 46 5.33 -13.89 -13.55
C LEU A 46 6.00 -15.20 -13.09
N ILE A 47 6.50 -15.26 -11.87
CA ILE A 47 7.15 -16.47 -11.32
C ILE A 47 6.16 -17.63 -11.30
N ARG A 48 4.94 -17.41 -10.78
CA ARG A 48 3.89 -18.44 -10.79
C ARG A 48 3.40 -18.78 -12.21
N GLY A 49 3.41 -17.80 -13.11
CA GLY A 49 3.12 -18.01 -14.53
C GLY A 49 4.13 -18.94 -15.20
N LEU A 50 5.43 -18.74 -14.94
CA LEU A 50 6.51 -19.60 -15.47
C LEU A 50 6.44 -21.03 -14.89
N GLU A 51 6.16 -21.19 -13.60
CA GLU A 51 5.94 -22.51 -12.99
C GLU A 51 4.71 -23.21 -13.59
N HIS A 52 3.65 -22.45 -13.83
CA HIS A 52 2.45 -22.99 -14.48
C HIS A 52 2.73 -23.43 -15.94
N ALA A 53 3.50 -22.64 -16.69
CA ALA A 53 3.91 -23.00 -18.05
C ALA A 53 4.66 -24.34 -18.08
N LYS A 54 5.54 -24.57 -17.10
CA LYS A 54 6.24 -25.85 -16.95
C LYS A 54 5.25 -26.99 -16.67
N THR A 55 4.28 -26.83 -15.76
CA THR A 55 3.30 -27.87 -15.44
C THR A 55 2.34 -28.17 -16.59
N GLN A 56 2.01 -27.15 -17.40
CA GLN A 56 1.18 -27.30 -18.60
C GLN A 56 1.97 -27.76 -19.84
N GLN A 57 3.26 -28.00 -19.70
CA GLN A 57 4.15 -28.33 -20.82
C GLN A 57 4.05 -27.33 -21.99
N ALA A 58 3.89 -26.03 -21.64
CA ALA A 58 3.88 -25.00 -22.67
C ALA A 58 5.20 -25.01 -23.45
N GLN A 59 5.13 -24.76 -24.76
CA GLN A 59 6.35 -24.69 -25.59
C GLN A 59 7.03 -23.33 -25.53
N LEU A 60 6.28 -22.28 -25.17
CA LEU A 60 6.77 -20.91 -25.08
C LEU A 60 5.94 -20.14 -24.04
N VAL A 61 6.59 -19.28 -23.28
CA VAL A 61 5.94 -18.22 -22.53
C VAL A 61 6.20 -16.89 -23.23
N VAL A 62 5.15 -16.10 -23.47
CA VAL A 62 5.28 -14.73 -23.96
C VAL A 62 4.92 -13.78 -22.84
N ILE A 63 5.88 -12.95 -22.43
CA ILE A 63 5.64 -11.83 -21.50
C ILE A 63 5.33 -10.59 -22.35
N ARG A 64 4.06 -10.18 -22.40
CA ARG A 64 3.66 -8.91 -23.01
C ARG A 64 3.95 -7.81 -22.01
N LEU A 65 4.79 -6.86 -22.38
CA LEU A 65 5.39 -5.91 -21.45
C LEU A 65 5.13 -4.46 -21.88
N ASP A 66 4.51 -3.69 -20.97
CA ASP A 66 4.47 -2.23 -20.97
C ASP A 66 4.78 -1.74 -19.56
N THR A 67 5.99 -1.23 -19.34
CA THR A 67 6.41 -0.83 -18.00
C THR A 67 7.30 0.42 -18.00
N PRO A 68 7.08 1.34 -17.08
CA PRO A 68 8.00 2.45 -16.84
C PRO A 68 9.27 2.03 -16.07
N GLY A 69 9.32 0.78 -15.58
CA GLY A 69 10.37 0.26 -14.70
C GLY A 69 9.81 -0.25 -13.38
N GLY A 70 10.61 -0.22 -12.32
CA GLY A 70 10.17 -0.66 -11.01
C GLY A 70 11.31 -1.07 -10.08
N LEU A 71 11.00 -1.91 -9.09
CA LEU A 71 11.92 -2.30 -8.03
C LEU A 71 12.99 -3.28 -8.52
N ASP A 72 14.25 -3.01 -8.19
CA ASP A 72 15.40 -3.87 -8.53
C ASP A 72 15.24 -5.29 -7.97
N SER A 73 14.77 -5.44 -6.73
CA SER A 73 14.55 -6.74 -6.11
C SER A 73 13.53 -7.61 -6.87
N SER A 74 12.43 -7.00 -7.30
CA SER A 74 11.38 -7.65 -8.09
C SER A 74 11.88 -8.01 -9.50
N MET A 75 12.58 -7.10 -10.15
CA MET A 75 13.24 -7.32 -11.45
C MET A 75 14.21 -8.51 -11.38
N ARG A 76 15.12 -8.53 -10.39
CA ARG A 76 16.09 -9.63 -10.22
C ARG A 76 15.41 -10.97 -9.94
N ALA A 77 14.30 -10.99 -9.18
CA ALA A 77 13.51 -12.19 -8.94
C ALA A 77 12.89 -12.73 -10.23
N ILE A 78 12.32 -11.87 -11.08
CA ILE A 78 11.79 -12.22 -12.39
C ILE A 78 12.90 -12.76 -13.29
N ILE A 79 14.02 -12.06 -13.41
CA ILE A 79 15.16 -12.49 -14.24
C ILE A 79 15.67 -13.85 -13.80
N LYS A 80 15.85 -14.09 -12.50
CA LYS A 80 16.26 -15.39 -11.98
C LYS A 80 15.28 -16.50 -12.40
N ALA A 81 13.98 -16.24 -12.37
CA ALA A 81 12.96 -17.20 -12.80
C ALA A 81 13.01 -17.44 -14.32
N ILE A 82 13.24 -16.41 -15.15
CA ILE A 82 13.40 -16.53 -16.59
C ILE A 82 14.63 -17.38 -16.93
N LEU A 83 15.76 -17.12 -16.28
CA LEU A 83 17.02 -17.86 -16.53
C LEU A 83 16.93 -19.33 -16.09
N ALA A 84 16.15 -19.62 -15.06
CA ALA A 84 15.92 -20.99 -14.56
C ALA A 84 14.79 -21.73 -15.28
N SER A 85 14.04 -21.06 -16.16
CA SER A 85 12.88 -21.65 -16.82
C SER A 85 13.28 -22.71 -17.85
N PRO A 86 12.74 -23.94 -17.77
CA PRO A 86 12.91 -24.95 -18.81
C PRO A 86 12.05 -24.67 -20.05
N VAL A 87 11.06 -23.78 -19.94
CA VAL A 87 10.25 -23.32 -21.06
C VAL A 87 10.85 -22.01 -21.57
N PRO A 88 11.12 -21.89 -22.89
CA PRO A 88 11.61 -20.65 -23.47
C PRO A 88 10.69 -19.48 -23.17
N VAL A 89 11.27 -18.31 -22.92
CA VAL A 89 10.54 -17.07 -22.62
C VAL A 89 10.83 -16.03 -23.70
N ALA A 90 9.79 -15.49 -24.30
CA ALA A 90 9.87 -14.33 -25.18
C ALA A 90 9.28 -13.11 -24.45
N THR A 91 10.03 -12.01 -24.33
CA THR A 91 9.46 -10.75 -23.90
C THR A 91 9.12 -9.92 -25.13
N PHE A 92 7.86 -9.48 -25.20
CA PHE A 92 7.31 -8.70 -26.29
C PHE A 92 6.80 -7.35 -25.79
N VAL A 93 7.51 -6.27 -26.14
CA VAL A 93 7.08 -4.92 -25.79
C VAL A 93 5.93 -4.52 -26.69
N ALA A 94 4.73 -4.53 -26.19
CA ALA A 94 3.48 -4.33 -26.91
C ALA A 94 2.35 -3.89 -25.95
N PRO A 95 1.29 -3.23 -26.47
CA PRO A 95 1.02 -2.85 -27.86
C PRO A 95 1.88 -1.69 -28.36
N GLY A 96 1.61 -1.20 -29.59
CA GLY A 96 2.24 0.04 -30.09
C GLY A 96 2.05 1.19 -29.11
N GLY A 97 3.14 1.93 -28.80
CA GLY A 97 3.18 2.96 -27.74
C GLY A 97 3.66 2.44 -26.38
N ALA A 98 3.74 1.12 -26.18
CA ALA A 98 4.31 0.50 -24.98
C ALA A 98 5.81 0.77 -24.83
N ARG A 99 6.32 0.59 -23.62
CA ARG A 99 7.75 0.75 -23.31
C ARG A 99 8.27 -0.36 -22.39
N ALA A 100 9.56 -0.66 -22.55
CA ALA A 100 10.32 -1.47 -21.61
C ALA A 100 11.42 -0.60 -20.98
N ALA A 101 11.03 0.32 -20.09
CA ALA A 101 11.99 1.22 -19.46
C ALA A 101 12.57 0.61 -18.17
N SER A 102 13.82 1.01 -17.82
CA SER A 102 14.48 0.63 -16.57
C SER A 102 14.45 -0.90 -16.33
N ALA A 103 13.80 -1.40 -15.30
CA ALA A 103 13.65 -2.83 -15.01
C ALA A 103 13.12 -3.64 -16.20
N GLY A 104 12.27 -3.04 -17.05
CA GLY A 104 11.76 -3.67 -18.27
C GLY A 104 12.86 -4.00 -19.28
N THR A 105 13.85 -3.13 -19.41
CA THR A 105 15.02 -3.36 -20.27
C THR A 105 15.80 -4.60 -19.83
N TYR A 106 16.05 -4.77 -18.54
CA TYR A 106 16.76 -5.94 -18.00
C TYR A 106 15.95 -7.23 -18.21
N ILE A 107 14.62 -7.20 -17.99
CA ILE A 107 13.75 -8.36 -18.22
C ILE A 107 13.78 -8.77 -19.70
N LEU A 108 13.74 -7.79 -20.62
CA LEU A 108 13.86 -8.02 -22.04
C LEU A 108 15.21 -8.67 -22.39
N TYR A 109 16.32 -8.16 -21.83
CA TYR A 109 17.66 -8.71 -22.06
C TYR A 109 17.83 -10.12 -21.49
N ALA A 110 17.16 -10.46 -20.40
CA ALA A 110 17.22 -11.79 -19.78
C ALA A 110 16.49 -12.85 -20.60
N SER A 111 15.46 -12.46 -21.37
CA SER A 111 14.57 -13.36 -22.08
C SER A 111 15.26 -14.05 -23.26
N HIS A 112 14.79 -15.26 -23.59
CA HIS A 112 15.34 -16.05 -24.72
C HIS A 112 15.08 -15.37 -26.07
N VAL A 113 13.93 -14.68 -26.19
CA VAL A 113 13.60 -13.83 -27.33
C VAL A 113 13.23 -12.44 -26.82
N ALA A 114 13.84 -11.41 -27.41
CA ALA A 114 13.49 -10.01 -27.21
C ALA A 114 12.77 -9.49 -28.46
N ALA A 115 11.51 -9.10 -28.32
CA ALA A 115 10.71 -8.57 -29.39
C ALA A 115 10.03 -7.26 -29.03
N MET A 116 9.79 -6.41 -30.02
CA MET A 116 9.11 -5.12 -29.86
C MET A 116 8.06 -4.92 -30.95
N ALA A 117 6.96 -4.29 -30.62
CA ALA A 117 6.01 -3.79 -31.61
C ALA A 117 6.50 -2.46 -32.21
N PRO A 118 6.05 -2.11 -33.41
CA PRO A 118 6.31 -0.78 -33.98
C PRO A 118 5.80 0.34 -33.06
N GLY A 119 6.57 1.43 -32.96
CA GLY A 119 6.20 2.58 -32.12
C GLY A 119 6.42 2.37 -30.61
N THR A 120 7.17 1.34 -30.22
CA THR A 120 7.59 1.10 -28.83
C THR A 120 9.04 1.51 -28.61
N ASN A 121 9.45 1.65 -27.35
CA ASN A 121 10.82 1.99 -26.98
C ASN A 121 11.31 1.18 -25.77
N LEU A 122 12.63 1.09 -25.62
CA LEU A 122 13.30 0.50 -24.46
C LEU A 122 14.50 1.34 -24.04
N GLY A 123 14.99 1.18 -22.83
CA GLY A 123 16.19 1.85 -22.32
C GLY A 123 16.01 2.51 -20.96
N ALA A 124 16.72 3.63 -20.74
CA ALA A 124 16.73 4.39 -19.48
C ALA A 124 16.90 3.48 -18.24
N ALA A 125 17.95 2.65 -18.26
CA ALA A 125 18.15 1.57 -17.30
C ALA A 125 19.04 1.94 -16.11
N THR A 126 19.31 3.23 -15.88
CA THR A 126 20.09 3.71 -14.75
C THR A 126 19.37 3.43 -13.44
N PRO A 127 20.04 2.81 -12.45
CA PRO A 127 19.43 2.61 -11.13
C PRO A 127 19.22 3.96 -10.44
N VAL A 128 18.03 4.18 -9.90
CA VAL A 128 17.69 5.33 -9.06
C VAL A 128 17.66 4.89 -7.59
N GLN A 129 18.15 5.76 -6.70
CA GLN A 129 18.11 5.50 -5.27
C GLN A 129 16.69 5.74 -4.72
N ILE A 130 16.28 4.90 -3.77
CA ILE A 130 15.03 5.05 -3.04
C ILE A 130 15.38 5.45 -1.61
N GLY A 131 14.87 6.60 -1.13
CA GLY A 131 15.05 7.06 0.24
C GLY A 131 16.38 7.75 0.54
N GLY A 132 17.08 8.28 -0.47
CA GLY A 132 18.22 9.16 -0.29
C GLY A 132 17.78 10.59 0.03
N MET A 133 18.44 11.29 0.96
CA MET A 133 18.26 12.74 1.10
C MET A 133 18.61 13.43 -0.22
N PRO A 134 17.81 14.40 -0.70
CA PRO A 134 18.18 15.21 -1.86
C PRO A 134 19.54 15.85 -1.60
N GLY A 135 20.53 15.54 -2.46
CA GLY A 135 21.81 16.24 -2.40
C GLY A 135 21.60 17.74 -2.65
N PRO A 136 22.45 18.63 -2.11
CA PRO A 136 22.35 20.04 -2.38
C PRO A 136 22.37 20.28 -3.91
N PRO A 137 21.57 21.24 -4.42
CA PRO A 137 21.56 21.58 -5.84
C PRO A 137 22.99 21.84 -6.32
N LYS A 138 23.43 21.18 -7.39
CA LYS A 138 24.70 21.51 -8.03
C LYS A 138 24.55 22.90 -8.63
N ASP A 139 25.26 23.86 -8.05
CA ASP A 139 25.35 25.22 -8.57
C ASP A 139 26.06 25.17 -9.96
N PRO A 140 25.41 25.61 -11.05
CA PRO A 140 26.02 25.58 -12.39
C PRO A 140 27.25 26.50 -12.54
N ALA A 141 27.61 27.26 -11.52
CA ALA A 141 28.61 28.36 -11.59
C ALA A 141 29.83 28.19 -10.68
N ALA A 142 30.17 26.97 -10.23
CA ALA A 142 31.42 26.78 -9.49
C ALA A 142 32.59 26.68 -10.48
N PRO A 143 33.67 27.53 -10.36
CA PRO A 143 34.83 27.43 -11.22
C PRO A 143 35.56 26.10 -10.98
N THR A 144 35.91 25.41 -12.07
CA THR A 144 36.71 24.19 -12.11
C THR A 144 38.12 24.48 -11.58
N GLY A 145 38.29 24.36 -10.28
CA GLY A 145 39.63 24.31 -9.67
C GLY A 145 40.08 22.86 -9.61
N ASP A 146 41.30 22.60 -10.14
CA ASP A 146 41.99 21.31 -10.25
C ASP A 146 42.35 20.67 -8.90
N LYS A 147 41.36 20.36 -8.07
CA LYS A 147 41.51 19.40 -6.97
C LYS A 147 40.29 18.47 -6.96
N PRO A 148 40.48 17.11 -7.04
CA PRO A 148 39.37 16.19 -6.80
C PRO A 148 38.86 16.46 -5.39
N ALA A 149 37.66 17.01 -5.28
CA ALA A 149 36.94 17.06 -4.02
C ALA A 149 36.80 15.63 -3.48
N PRO A 150 36.98 15.37 -2.18
CA PRO A 150 36.75 14.03 -1.64
C PRO A 150 35.32 13.60 -2.01
N SER A 151 35.22 12.51 -2.78
CA SER A 151 33.93 11.95 -3.21
C SER A 151 33.11 11.68 -1.96
N SER A 152 31.90 12.24 -1.87
CA SER A 152 31.02 11.98 -0.75
C SER A 152 30.75 10.46 -0.69
N GLU A 153 30.50 9.93 0.48
CA GLU A 153 30.15 8.51 0.68
C GLU A 153 28.95 8.13 -0.21
N GLN A 154 28.05 9.05 -0.41
CA GLN A 154 26.88 8.93 -1.29
C GLN A 154 27.26 8.81 -2.78
N ASP A 155 28.26 9.56 -3.27
CA ASP A 155 28.79 9.44 -4.65
C ASP A 155 29.46 8.08 -4.86
N THR A 156 30.07 7.53 -3.83
CA THR A 156 30.71 6.21 -3.88
C THR A 156 29.67 5.09 -3.93
N LEU A 157 28.59 5.18 -3.16
CA LEU A 157 27.47 4.22 -3.19
C LEU A 157 26.76 4.24 -4.55
N THR A 158 26.46 5.42 -5.08
CA THR A 158 25.82 5.59 -6.39
C THR A 158 26.68 4.98 -7.49
N ARG A 159 28.00 5.24 -7.51
CA ARG A 159 28.92 4.63 -8.49
C ARG A 159 28.96 3.11 -8.37
N LYS A 160 28.93 2.56 -7.15
CA LYS A 160 28.89 1.12 -6.93
C LYS A 160 27.62 0.51 -7.50
N GLN A 161 26.46 1.12 -7.29
CA GLN A 161 25.18 0.67 -7.84
C GLN A 161 25.16 0.69 -9.36
N ILE A 162 25.63 1.80 -9.99
CA ILE A 162 25.70 1.92 -11.43
C ILE A 162 26.65 0.86 -12.02
N ASN A 163 27.80 0.61 -11.38
CA ASN A 163 28.74 -0.41 -11.87
C ASN A 163 28.19 -1.83 -11.72
N ASP A 164 27.49 -2.16 -10.63
CA ASP A 164 26.81 -3.46 -10.48
C ASP A 164 25.73 -3.64 -11.53
N ALA A 165 24.89 -2.64 -11.74
CA ALA A 165 23.83 -2.64 -12.75
C ALA A 165 24.37 -2.78 -14.19
N ALA A 166 25.45 -2.06 -14.51
CA ALA A 166 26.13 -2.15 -15.81
C ALA A 166 26.73 -3.55 -16.03
N ALA A 167 27.41 -4.10 -15.02
CA ALA A 167 27.97 -5.46 -15.10
C ALA A 167 26.86 -6.50 -15.29
N TYR A 168 25.74 -6.34 -14.56
CA TYR A 168 24.60 -7.26 -14.62
C TYR A 168 23.96 -7.28 -16.01
N ILE A 169 23.62 -6.11 -16.57
CA ILE A 169 22.99 -6.06 -17.91
C ILE A 169 23.94 -6.51 -19.01
N ARG A 170 25.24 -6.20 -18.90
CA ARG A 170 26.26 -6.74 -19.83
C ARG A 170 26.30 -8.26 -19.81
N GLY A 171 26.26 -8.87 -18.63
CA GLY A 171 26.20 -10.33 -18.48
C GLY A 171 24.98 -10.93 -19.14
N LEU A 172 23.81 -10.33 -18.99
CA LEU A 172 22.58 -10.75 -19.67
C LEU A 172 22.67 -10.60 -21.19
N ALA A 173 23.23 -9.49 -21.66
CA ALA A 173 23.46 -9.24 -23.09
C ALA A 173 24.38 -10.30 -23.70
N GLN A 174 25.50 -10.60 -23.06
CA GLN A 174 26.45 -11.62 -23.50
C GLN A 174 25.83 -13.00 -23.51
N LEU A 175 25.06 -13.37 -22.47
CA LEU A 175 24.36 -14.65 -22.39
C LEU A 175 23.39 -14.87 -23.56
N ARG A 176 22.75 -13.80 -24.04
CA ARG A 176 21.76 -13.86 -25.13
C ARG A 176 22.30 -13.43 -26.50
N GLY A 177 23.62 -13.14 -26.62
CA GLY A 177 24.24 -12.71 -27.86
C GLY A 177 23.76 -11.34 -28.36
N ARG A 178 23.33 -10.45 -27.44
CA ARG A 178 22.84 -9.10 -27.73
C ARG A 178 23.92 -8.05 -27.51
N ASN A 179 23.64 -6.81 -27.91
CA ASN A 179 24.58 -5.70 -27.82
C ASN A 179 24.85 -5.33 -26.35
N ALA A 180 26.03 -5.71 -25.85
CA ALA A 180 26.43 -5.46 -24.46
C ALA A 180 26.90 -4.01 -24.24
N ASP A 181 27.45 -3.37 -25.28
CA ASP A 181 27.96 -2.00 -25.16
C ASP A 181 26.81 -1.01 -25.07
N TRP A 182 25.78 -1.18 -25.88
CA TRP A 182 24.57 -0.38 -25.75
C TRP A 182 23.85 -0.65 -24.41
N ALA A 183 23.84 -1.90 -23.95
CA ALA A 183 23.25 -2.25 -22.65
C ALA A 183 23.92 -1.48 -21.50
N GLU A 184 25.25 -1.33 -21.54
CA GLU A 184 25.99 -0.52 -20.57
C GLU A 184 25.67 0.97 -20.70
N GLN A 185 25.54 1.50 -21.94
CA GLN A 185 25.15 2.89 -22.17
C GLN A 185 23.74 3.18 -21.63
N ALA A 186 22.79 2.25 -21.79
CA ALA A 186 21.45 2.38 -21.23
C ALA A 186 21.46 2.55 -19.70
N VAL A 187 22.46 1.96 -19.01
CA VAL A 187 22.65 2.11 -17.56
C VAL A 187 23.43 3.37 -17.20
N ARG A 188 24.51 3.66 -17.89
CA ARG A 188 25.40 4.78 -17.52
C ARG A 188 24.90 6.14 -17.99
N GLU A 189 24.24 6.17 -19.16
CA GLU A 189 23.86 7.39 -19.87
C GLU A 189 22.33 7.52 -20.04
N SER A 190 21.55 6.56 -19.51
CA SER A 190 20.08 6.54 -19.60
C SER A 190 19.53 6.60 -21.02
N VAL A 191 20.31 6.14 -22.02
CA VAL A 191 19.87 6.15 -23.41
C VAL A 191 18.68 5.23 -23.65
N SER A 192 17.87 5.59 -24.65
CA SER A 192 16.70 4.80 -25.09
C SER A 192 16.68 4.66 -26.60
N LEU A 193 16.08 3.58 -27.11
CA LEU A 193 15.95 3.30 -28.54
C LEU A 193 14.50 2.98 -28.91
N PRO A 194 14.04 3.44 -30.08
CA PRO A 194 12.84 2.91 -30.72
C PRO A 194 13.09 1.52 -31.32
N ALA A 195 12.02 0.75 -31.57
CA ALA A 195 12.08 -0.64 -32.02
C ALA A 195 13.02 -0.87 -33.24
N ASN A 196 12.96 -0.01 -34.27
CA ASN A 196 13.75 -0.18 -35.49
C ASN A 196 15.27 -0.04 -35.25
N GLU A 197 15.66 0.90 -34.40
CA GLU A 197 17.07 1.08 -34.05
C GLU A 197 17.54 -0.02 -33.11
N ALA A 198 16.69 -0.47 -32.18
CA ALA A 198 16.98 -1.58 -31.29
C ALA A 198 17.26 -2.87 -32.06
N LEU A 199 16.50 -3.15 -33.13
CA LEU A 199 16.75 -4.29 -33.98
C LEU A 199 18.08 -4.12 -34.80
N ARG A 200 18.29 -2.94 -35.38
CA ARG A 200 19.51 -2.65 -36.14
C ARG A 200 20.79 -2.80 -35.31
N LEU A 201 20.74 -2.36 -34.06
CA LEU A 201 21.85 -2.44 -33.11
C LEU A 201 21.96 -3.80 -32.41
N LYS A 202 21.12 -4.77 -32.73
CA LYS A 202 21.06 -6.11 -32.10
C LYS A 202 20.80 -6.03 -30.60
N VAL A 203 19.99 -5.05 -30.16
CA VAL A 203 19.47 -4.94 -28.82
C VAL A 203 18.27 -5.85 -28.62
N ILE A 204 17.49 -6.02 -29.70
CA ILE A 204 16.37 -6.97 -29.76
C ILE A 204 16.55 -7.92 -30.92
N ASP A 205 15.77 -9.01 -30.94
CA ASP A 205 15.87 -10.07 -31.93
C ASP A 205 14.83 -9.92 -33.05
N ARG A 206 13.65 -9.33 -32.75
CA ARG A 206 12.51 -9.26 -33.68
C ARG A 206 11.69 -7.99 -33.49
N ILE A 207 11.09 -7.54 -34.59
CA ILE A 207 9.95 -6.63 -34.59
C ILE A 207 8.74 -7.42 -35.09
N ALA A 208 7.63 -7.36 -34.36
CA ALA A 208 6.38 -7.99 -34.73
C ALA A 208 5.22 -7.01 -34.50
N ASN A 209 4.23 -7.01 -35.41
CA ASN A 209 3.10 -6.08 -35.28
C ASN A 209 2.15 -6.45 -34.12
N ASP A 210 2.00 -7.75 -33.91
CA ASP A 210 1.13 -8.33 -32.88
C ASP A 210 1.65 -9.70 -32.43
N LEU A 211 0.98 -10.29 -31.46
CA LEU A 211 1.35 -11.61 -30.93
C LEU A 211 1.27 -12.72 -32.01
N PRO A 212 0.22 -12.82 -32.85
CA PRO A 212 0.19 -13.78 -33.93
C PRO A 212 1.36 -13.63 -34.92
N ASP A 213 1.77 -12.39 -35.22
CA ASP A 213 2.92 -12.12 -36.07
C ASP A 213 4.23 -12.60 -35.43
N LEU A 214 4.43 -12.32 -34.13
CA LEU A 214 5.57 -12.82 -33.37
C LEU A 214 5.63 -14.35 -33.40
N LEU A 215 4.51 -15.02 -33.16
CA LEU A 215 4.46 -16.48 -33.16
C LEU A 215 4.79 -17.07 -34.53
N ARG A 216 4.32 -16.48 -35.63
CA ARG A 216 4.69 -16.89 -36.99
C ARG A 216 6.20 -16.77 -37.25
N GLN A 217 6.83 -15.70 -36.76
CA GLN A 217 8.29 -15.48 -36.93
C GLN A 217 9.14 -16.43 -36.08
N LEU A 218 8.56 -16.99 -34.99
CA LEU A 218 9.22 -17.93 -34.07
C LEU A 218 9.02 -19.39 -34.49
N ASP A 219 8.10 -19.68 -35.41
CA ASP A 219 7.80 -21.03 -35.83
C ASP A 219 9.03 -21.72 -36.46
N GLY A 220 9.27 -22.97 -36.10
CA GLY A 220 10.43 -23.75 -36.51
C GLY A 220 11.77 -23.33 -35.91
N LYS A 221 11.82 -22.28 -35.04
CA LYS A 221 13.07 -21.87 -34.40
C LYS A 221 13.43 -22.81 -33.25
N SER A 222 14.72 -23.04 -33.09
CA SER A 222 15.26 -23.74 -31.93
C SER A 222 15.83 -22.73 -30.94
N LEU A 223 15.40 -22.82 -29.68
CA LEU A 223 15.87 -21.99 -28.56
C LEU A 223 16.48 -22.89 -27.49
N GLU A 224 17.54 -22.42 -26.85
CA GLU A 224 18.13 -23.10 -25.70
C GLU A 224 17.51 -22.58 -24.40
N ALA A 225 16.85 -23.47 -23.65
CA ALA A 225 16.26 -23.16 -22.35
C ALA A 225 16.73 -24.19 -21.32
N ALA A 226 17.29 -23.74 -20.20
CA ALA A 226 17.87 -24.57 -19.15
C ALA A 226 18.84 -25.68 -19.67
N GLY A 227 19.64 -25.34 -20.71
CA GLY A 227 20.61 -26.27 -21.30
C GLY A 227 20.00 -27.29 -22.27
N GLN A 228 18.72 -27.16 -22.62
CA GLN A 228 18.04 -28.03 -23.58
C GLN A 228 17.58 -27.24 -24.81
N ALA A 229 17.79 -27.81 -25.97
CA ALA A 229 17.28 -27.25 -27.22
C ALA A 229 15.79 -27.55 -27.36
N VAL A 230 14.95 -26.51 -27.41
CA VAL A 230 13.51 -26.60 -27.61
C VAL A 230 13.18 -26.06 -29.00
N GLN A 231 12.62 -26.92 -29.86
CA GLN A 231 12.11 -26.50 -31.17
C GLN A 231 10.68 -25.99 -31.01
N LEU A 232 10.41 -24.79 -31.47
CA LEU A 232 9.11 -24.17 -31.42
C LEU A 232 8.23 -24.55 -32.59
N HIS A 233 6.96 -24.87 -32.34
CA HIS A 233 5.91 -25.11 -33.32
C HIS A 233 4.74 -24.20 -33.04
N THR A 234 4.92 -22.92 -33.35
CA THR A 234 4.02 -21.84 -32.95
C THR A 234 3.00 -21.45 -34.02
N ALA A 235 3.05 -22.07 -35.22
CA ALA A 235 2.01 -21.90 -36.22
C ALA A 235 0.71 -22.58 -35.77
N ASN A 236 -0.39 -21.83 -35.72
CA ASN A 236 -1.75 -22.32 -35.34
C ASN A 236 -1.84 -22.96 -33.95
N VAL A 237 -0.99 -22.53 -33.01
CA VAL A 237 -0.96 -23.02 -31.63
C VAL A 237 -2.12 -22.42 -30.81
N SER A 238 -2.58 -23.16 -29.80
CA SER A 238 -3.48 -22.62 -28.81
C SER A 238 -2.76 -21.61 -27.91
N ILE A 239 -3.30 -20.41 -27.82
CA ILE A 239 -2.80 -19.34 -26.95
C ILE A 239 -3.63 -19.34 -25.68
N ILE A 240 -2.97 -19.43 -24.53
CA ILE A 240 -3.59 -19.35 -23.21
C ILE A 240 -3.17 -18.02 -22.59
N GLU A 241 -4.05 -17.03 -22.58
CA GLU A 241 -3.83 -15.80 -21.83
C GLU A 241 -4.16 -16.03 -20.37
N ARG A 242 -3.20 -15.79 -19.49
CA ARG A 242 -3.38 -15.90 -18.06
C ARG A 242 -3.43 -14.50 -17.44
N GLU A 243 -4.60 -14.08 -17.01
CA GLU A 243 -4.76 -12.84 -16.27
C GLU A 243 -4.26 -12.97 -14.83
N PRO A 244 -3.87 -11.84 -14.19
CA PRO A 244 -3.60 -11.78 -12.76
C PRO A 244 -4.81 -12.29 -11.95
N ASP A 245 -4.58 -13.29 -11.12
CA ASP A 245 -5.59 -13.85 -10.23
C ASP A 245 -5.92 -12.90 -9.05
N TRP A 246 -6.94 -13.26 -8.26
CA TRP A 246 -7.35 -12.44 -7.12
C TRP A 246 -6.22 -12.20 -6.11
N ARG A 247 -5.30 -13.17 -5.95
CA ARG A 247 -4.15 -13.06 -5.03
C ARG A 247 -3.16 -12.01 -5.52
N THR A 248 -2.85 -12.03 -6.81
CA THR A 248 -1.99 -11.00 -7.44
C THR A 248 -2.62 -9.62 -7.32
N ARG A 249 -3.93 -9.50 -7.59
CA ARG A 249 -4.65 -8.22 -7.46
C ARG A 249 -4.64 -7.73 -6.02
N LEU A 250 -4.89 -8.60 -5.05
CA LEU A 250 -4.81 -8.26 -3.64
C LEU A 250 -3.40 -7.81 -3.24
N LEU A 251 -2.37 -8.55 -3.67
CA LEU A 251 -0.98 -8.19 -3.40
C LEU A 251 -0.61 -6.84 -4.03
N ALA A 252 -1.07 -6.55 -5.25
CA ALA A 252 -0.87 -5.27 -5.91
C ALA A 252 -1.49 -4.10 -5.10
N VAL A 253 -2.69 -4.29 -4.56
CA VAL A 253 -3.34 -3.30 -3.69
C VAL A 253 -2.56 -3.12 -2.39
N ILE A 254 -2.19 -4.21 -1.72
CA ILE A 254 -1.47 -4.16 -0.43
C ILE A 254 -0.09 -3.52 -0.60
N THR A 255 0.64 -3.85 -1.66
CA THR A 255 1.98 -3.29 -1.92
C THR A 255 1.98 -1.92 -2.59
N ASN A 256 0.81 -1.26 -2.67
CA ASN A 256 0.74 0.14 -3.08
C ASN A 256 1.10 1.04 -1.88
N PRO A 257 2.11 1.93 -2.01
CA PRO A 257 2.55 2.79 -0.90
C PRO A 257 1.45 3.67 -0.31
N SER A 258 0.56 4.19 -1.17
CA SER A 258 -0.57 5.01 -0.73
C SER A 258 -1.55 4.21 0.14
N VAL A 259 -1.82 2.96 -0.25
CA VAL A 259 -2.67 2.04 0.53
C VAL A 259 -2.00 1.69 1.86
N ALA A 260 -0.69 1.41 1.86
CA ALA A 260 0.05 1.14 3.08
C ALA A 260 -0.05 2.30 4.08
N LEU A 261 0.12 3.56 3.62
CA LEU A 261 -0.04 4.75 4.47
C LEU A 261 -1.46 4.87 5.05
N ILE A 262 -2.50 4.64 4.23
CA ILE A 262 -3.89 4.65 4.68
C ILE A 262 -4.12 3.56 5.73
N LEU A 263 -3.60 2.35 5.51
CA LEU A 263 -3.74 1.24 6.47
C LEU A 263 -3.04 1.54 7.80
N ILE A 264 -1.87 2.19 7.78
CA ILE A 264 -1.19 2.67 9.01
C ILE A 264 -2.11 3.61 9.77
N MET A 265 -2.71 4.59 9.09
CA MET A 265 -3.60 5.58 9.70
C MET A 265 -4.84 4.92 10.31
N ILE A 266 -5.54 4.07 9.55
CA ILE A 266 -6.70 3.31 10.05
C ILE A 266 -6.30 2.44 11.24
N GLY A 267 -5.12 1.79 11.14
CA GLY A 267 -4.61 0.92 12.18
C GLY A 267 -4.38 1.65 13.50
N ILE A 268 -3.64 2.75 13.47
CA ILE A 268 -3.29 3.51 14.67
C ILE A 268 -4.54 4.17 15.27
N TYR A 269 -5.36 4.84 14.46
CA TYR A 269 -6.57 5.49 14.98
C TYR A 269 -7.63 4.47 15.44
N GLY A 270 -7.76 3.32 14.76
CA GLY A 270 -8.65 2.25 15.21
C GLY A 270 -8.29 1.72 16.59
N LEU A 271 -6.99 1.45 16.83
CA LEU A 271 -6.50 1.05 18.15
C LEU A 271 -6.69 2.17 19.19
N MET A 272 -6.36 3.40 18.83
CA MET A 272 -6.53 4.55 19.72
C MET A 272 -8.00 4.69 20.21
N PHE A 273 -8.96 4.61 19.27
CA PHE A 273 -10.38 4.69 19.62
C PHE A 273 -10.84 3.53 20.50
N GLU A 274 -10.37 2.31 20.24
CA GLU A 274 -10.69 1.17 21.10
C GLU A 274 -10.16 1.35 22.52
N PHE A 275 -8.93 1.88 22.68
CA PHE A 275 -8.37 2.17 24.01
C PHE A 275 -9.08 3.32 24.74
N MET A 276 -9.61 4.30 23.99
CA MET A 276 -10.36 5.42 24.57
C MET A 276 -11.81 5.04 24.95
N SER A 277 -12.41 4.10 24.27
CA SER A 277 -13.80 3.67 24.45
C SER A 277 -13.90 2.15 24.37
N PRO A 278 -13.34 1.41 25.34
CA PRO A 278 -13.32 -0.05 25.29
C PRO A 278 -14.74 -0.60 25.39
N GLY A 279 -15.02 -1.61 24.56
CA GLY A 279 -16.29 -2.35 24.64
C GLY A 279 -16.84 -2.83 23.31
N SER A 280 -16.52 -2.19 22.17
CA SER A 280 -16.98 -2.65 20.87
C SER A 280 -16.08 -3.75 20.29
N GLY A 281 -14.78 -3.71 20.56
CA GLY A 281 -13.76 -4.57 19.97
C GLY A 281 -13.51 -4.31 18.48
N VAL A 282 -14.39 -3.57 17.82
CA VAL A 282 -14.35 -3.36 16.36
C VAL A 282 -13.12 -2.53 15.95
N GLY A 283 -12.86 -1.43 16.66
CA GLY A 283 -11.71 -0.57 16.41
C GLY A 283 -10.39 -1.31 16.60
N GLY A 284 -10.30 -2.11 17.67
CA GLY A 284 -9.13 -2.94 17.98
C GLY A 284 -8.85 -4.01 16.92
N VAL A 285 -9.87 -4.75 16.50
CA VAL A 285 -9.72 -5.82 15.50
C VAL A 285 -9.38 -5.25 14.14
N ILE A 286 -10.12 -4.27 13.64
CA ILE A 286 -9.86 -3.64 12.34
C ILE A 286 -8.50 -2.95 12.36
N GLY A 287 -8.22 -2.18 13.42
CA GLY A 287 -6.96 -1.48 13.59
C GLY A 287 -5.77 -2.43 13.60
N GLY A 288 -5.84 -3.52 14.35
CA GLY A 288 -4.80 -4.55 14.40
C GLY A 288 -4.56 -5.22 13.04
N ILE A 289 -5.62 -5.60 12.33
CA ILE A 289 -5.50 -6.19 10.99
C ILE A 289 -4.86 -5.20 10.02
N CYS A 290 -5.31 -3.94 9.99
CA CYS A 290 -4.77 -2.91 9.12
C CYS A 290 -3.28 -2.68 9.39
N LEU A 291 -2.84 -2.62 10.64
CA LEU A 291 -1.43 -2.47 10.99
C LEU A 291 -0.58 -3.67 10.55
N LEU A 292 -1.04 -4.89 10.78
CA LEU A 292 -0.30 -6.08 10.34
C LEU A 292 -0.15 -6.14 8.82
N VAL A 293 -1.23 -5.81 8.08
CA VAL A 293 -1.18 -5.73 6.61
C VAL A 293 -0.26 -4.59 6.15
N ALA A 294 -0.29 -3.44 6.81
CA ALA A 294 0.61 -2.33 6.50
C ALA A 294 2.08 -2.69 6.76
N LEU A 295 2.39 -3.35 7.87
CA LEU A 295 3.75 -3.83 8.16
C LEU A 295 4.24 -4.83 7.13
N TYR A 296 3.36 -5.75 6.68
CA TYR A 296 3.67 -6.67 5.59
C TYR A 296 3.96 -5.92 4.28
N ALA A 297 3.15 -4.90 3.94
CA ALA A 297 3.39 -4.05 2.78
C ALA A 297 4.76 -3.35 2.85
N LEU A 298 5.08 -2.73 4.01
CA LEU A 298 6.35 -2.04 4.23
C LEU A 298 7.56 -2.98 4.14
N GLN A 299 7.41 -4.26 4.51
CA GLN A 299 8.48 -5.25 4.37
C GLN A 299 8.81 -5.54 2.90
N LEU A 300 7.82 -5.47 2.01
CA LEU A 300 7.98 -5.74 0.58
C LEU A 300 8.41 -4.49 -0.23
N LEU A 301 8.25 -3.31 0.36
CA LEU A 301 8.57 -2.04 -0.26
C LEU A 301 9.91 -1.51 0.27
N PRO A 302 10.70 -0.83 -0.56
CA PRO A 302 11.91 -0.15 -0.12
C PRO A 302 11.52 1.16 0.59
N VAL A 303 11.31 1.09 1.89
CA VAL A 303 10.88 2.23 2.70
C VAL A 303 12.04 2.84 3.50
N SER A 304 11.98 4.15 3.68
CA SER A 304 12.86 4.87 4.61
C SER A 304 12.39 4.66 6.05
N TYR A 305 13.21 4.00 6.87
CA TYR A 305 12.90 3.84 8.30
C TYR A 305 12.82 5.18 9.04
N ALA A 306 13.59 6.18 8.61
CA ALA A 306 13.52 7.53 9.15
C ALA A 306 12.15 8.18 8.85
N GLY A 307 11.63 8.01 7.62
CA GLY A 307 10.30 8.45 7.23
C GLY A 307 9.21 7.77 8.06
N ALA A 308 9.30 6.44 8.25
CA ALA A 308 8.37 5.68 9.08
C ALA A 308 8.40 6.17 10.55
N ALA A 309 9.59 6.39 11.12
CA ALA A 309 9.74 6.91 12.48
C ALA A 309 9.14 8.32 12.63
N LEU A 310 9.34 9.20 11.64
CA LEU A 310 8.76 10.55 11.64
C LEU A 310 7.23 10.51 11.55
N ILE A 311 6.65 9.62 10.76
CA ILE A 311 5.19 9.42 10.72
C ILE A 311 4.66 9.01 12.10
N LEU A 312 5.28 8.00 12.72
CA LEU A 312 4.88 7.53 14.05
C LEU A 312 5.04 8.61 15.11
N LEU A 313 6.14 9.38 15.07
CA LEU A 313 6.37 10.51 15.97
C LEU A 313 5.33 11.61 15.73
N GLY A 314 5.02 11.93 14.48
CA GLY A 314 3.99 12.92 14.13
C GLY A 314 2.61 12.53 14.67
N ILE A 315 2.21 11.29 14.49
CA ILE A 315 0.95 10.76 15.03
C ILE A 315 0.97 10.79 16.58
N ALA A 316 2.09 10.39 17.20
CA ALA A 316 2.23 10.43 18.66
C ALA A 316 2.09 11.87 19.20
N PHE A 317 2.69 12.85 18.54
CA PHE A 317 2.54 14.27 18.93
C PHE A 317 1.10 14.76 18.74
N MET A 318 0.45 14.42 17.62
CA MET A 318 -0.95 14.77 17.42
C MET A 318 -1.85 14.14 18.49
N ILE A 319 -1.61 12.89 18.89
CA ILE A 319 -2.34 12.22 19.96
C ILE A 319 -2.03 12.88 21.31
N ALA A 320 -0.76 13.19 21.59
CA ALA A 320 -0.34 13.83 22.84
C ALA A 320 -1.01 15.19 23.06
N GLU A 321 -1.19 15.98 21.99
CA GLU A 321 -1.93 17.26 22.05
C GLU A 321 -3.37 17.09 22.56
N ALA A 322 -4.04 15.96 22.26
CA ALA A 322 -5.39 15.70 22.74
C ALA A 322 -5.45 15.47 24.26
N PHE A 323 -4.35 15.01 24.89
CA PHE A 323 -4.28 14.75 26.33
C PHE A 323 -3.56 15.86 27.11
N LEU A 324 -2.59 16.51 26.49
CA LEU A 324 -1.73 17.55 27.07
C LEU A 324 -1.83 18.81 26.19
N PRO A 325 -2.94 19.58 26.30
CA PRO A 325 -3.16 20.70 25.39
C PRO A 325 -2.04 21.75 25.55
N SER A 326 -1.24 21.91 24.51
CA SER A 326 -0.11 22.84 24.42
C SER A 326 -0.42 24.07 23.57
N PHE A 327 -1.70 24.45 23.48
CA PHE A 327 -2.18 25.53 22.59
C PHE A 327 -1.89 25.28 21.09
N GLY A 328 -1.81 24.01 20.68
CA GLY A 328 -1.62 23.62 19.30
C GLY A 328 -0.15 23.44 18.87
N VAL A 329 0.84 23.77 19.71
CA VAL A 329 2.26 23.71 19.34
C VAL A 329 2.72 22.28 19.06
N VAL A 330 2.39 21.34 19.97
CA VAL A 330 2.75 19.92 19.80
C VAL A 330 1.95 19.31 18.64
N GLY A 331 0.66 19.65 18.51
CA GLY A 331 -0.18 19.17 17.41
C GLY A 331 0.30 19.64 16.04
N PHE A 332 0.66 20.92 15.90
CA PHE A 332 1.24 21.46 14.67
C PHE A 332 2.58 20.80 14.34
N GLY A 333 3.47 20.64 15.33
CA GLY A 333 4.71 19.89 15.18
C GLY A 333 4.47 18.45 14.74
N GLY A 334 3.41 17.82 15.24
CA GLY A 334 2.97 16.49 14.81
C GLY A 334 2.54 16.44 13.35
N ILE A 335 1.77 17.43 12.88
CA ILE A 335 1.38 17.53 11.47
C ILE A 335 2.62 17.69 10.57
N VAL A 336 3.55 18.56 10.94
CA VAL A 336 4.79 18.77 10.18
C VAL A 336 5.61 17.48 10.14
N ALA A 337 5.82 16.82 11.27
CA ALA A 337 6.56 15.56 11.33
C ALA A 337 5.88 14.46 10.49
N PHE A 338 4.55 14.36 10.51
CA PHE A 338 3.80 13.41 9.70
C PHE A 338 3.97 13.68 8.20
N VAL A 339 3.82 14.93 7.76
CA VAL A 339 3.94 15.30 6.34
C VAL A 339 5.37 15.05 5.84
N VAL A 340 6.38 15.51 6.58
CA VAL A 340 7.79 15.29 6.23
C VAL A 340 8.12 13.80 6.24
N GLY A 341 7.64 13.06 7.23
CA GLY A 341 7.82 11.61 7.32
C GLY A 341 7.17 10.86 6.15
N ALA A 342 5.97 11.26 5.73
CA ALA A 342 5.27 10.63 4.61
C ALA A 342 5.94 10.93 3.26
N VAL A 343 6.51 12.13 3.08
CA VAL A 343 7.32 12.47 1.91
C VAL A 343 8.61 11.63 1.87
N ILE A 344 9.32 11.53 3.00
CA ILE A 344 10.58 10.78 3.09
C ILE A 344 10.36 9.26 3.07
N LEU A 345 9.18 8.78 3.47
CA LEU A 345 8.88 7.34 3.54
C LEU A 345 9.15 6.62 2.22
N MET A 346 8.72 7.24 1.12
CA MET A 346 8.84 6.73 -0.25
C MET A 346 9.38 7.85 -1.15
N ASP A 347 10.53 8.42 -0.77
CA ASP A 347 11.26 9.36 -1.62
C ASP A 347 11.92 8.56 -2.76
N THR A 348 11.24 8.50 -3.90
CA THR A 348 11.68 7.70 -5.04
C THR A 348 11.23 8.33 -6.36
N ASP A 349 12.16 8.34 -7.32
CA ASP A 349 11.87 8.68 -8.72
C ASP A 349 11.29 7.49 -9.51
N VAL A 350 11.09 6.33 -8.86
CA VAL A 350 10.52 5.15 -9.53
C VAL A 350 9.03 5.39 -9.77
N PRO A 351 8.59 5.45 -11.04
CA PRO A 351 7.19 5.68 -11.37
C PRO A 351 6.28 4.61 -10.75
N GLY A 352 5.17 5.05 -10.15
CA GLY A 352 4.18 4.15 -9.53
C GLY A 352 4.45 3.83 -8.04
N PHE A 353 5.60 4.20 -7.47
CA PHE A 353 5.94 3.93 -6.08
C PHE A 353 6.00 5.18 -5.18
N GLY A 354 5.79 6.37 -5.71
CA GLY A 354 5.67 7.60 -4.91
C GLY A 354 4.29 7.77 -4.26
N ILE A 355 4.22 8.41 -3.10
CA ILE A 355 2.96 8.79 -2.46
C ILE A 355 2.60 10.21 -2.94
N PRO A 356 1.41 10.41 -3.57
CA PRO A 356 1.00 11.74 -4.02
C PRO A 356 0.90 12.73 -2.86
N LEU A 357 1.51 13.91 -2.99
CA LEU A 357 1.46 14.95 -1.96
C LEU A 357 0.03 15.33 -1.57
N ALA A 358 -0.90 15.32 -2.53
CA ALA A 358 -2.31 15.58 -2.28
C ALA A 358 -2.91 14.57 -1.28
N LEU A 359 -2.55 13.30 -1.36
CA LEU A 359 -2.98 12.27 -0.41
C LEU A 359 -2.39 12.53 0.98
N ILE A 360 -1.09 12.85 1.06
CA ILE A 360 -0.40 13.14 2.32
C ILE A 360 -1.08 14.32 3.04
N LEU A 361 -1.31 15.42 2.32
CA LEU A 361 -1.97 16.61 2.88
C LEU A 361 -3.42 16.33 3.27
N THR A 362 -4.15 15.53 2.49
CA THR A 362 -5.53 15.13 2.83
C THR A 362 -5.57 14.31 4.12
N LEU A 363 -4.66 13.33 4.28
CA LEU A 363 -4.58 12.52 5.49
C LEU A 363 -4.15 13.36 6.70
N ALA A 364 -3.19 14.28 6.53
CA ALA A 364 -2.77 15.19 7.58
C ALA A 364 -3.92 16.11 8.06
N LEU A 365 -4.68 16.68 7.12
CA LEU A 365 -5.85 17.50 7.41
C LEU A 365 -6.94 16.69 8.11
N LEU A 366 -7.25 15.49 7.61
CA LEU A 366 -8.24 14.60 8.21
C LEU A 366 -7.85 14.23 9.65
N SER A 367 -6.57 13.94 9.89
CA SER A 367 -6.03 13.67 11.22
C SER A 367 -6.17 14.87 12.15
N ALA A 368 -5.82 16.07 11.67
CA ALA A 368 -5.98 17.30 12.44
C ALA A 368 -7.44 17.58 12.82
N LEU A 369 -8.37 17.40 11.88
CA LEU A 369 -9.80 17.59 12.12
C LEU A 369 -10.35 16.55 13.11
N LEU A 370 -9.97 15.28 12.97
CA LEU A 370 -10.39 14.21 13.85
C LEU A 370 -9.92 14.44 15.28
N LEU A 371 -8.64 14.75 15.45
CA LEU A 371 -8.05 14.99 16.78
C LEU A 371 -8.54 16.31 17.38
N GLY A 372 -8.71 17.36 16.59
CA GLY A 372 -9.32 18.61 17.01
C GLY A 372 -10.78 18.43 17.46
N GLY A 373 -11.54 17.58 16.77
CA GLY A 373 -12.89 17.19 17.19
C GLY A 373 -12.91 16.44 18.52
N VAL A 374 -12.00 15.47 18.69
CA VAL A 374 -11.85 14.74 19.98
C VAL A 374 -11.47 15.69 21.12
N LEU A 375 -10.51 16.60 20.89
CA LEU A 375 -10.11 17.61 21.87
C LEU A 375 -11.27 18.53 22.22
N GLY A 376 -12.02 19.02 21.23
CA GLY A 376 -13.21 19.86 21.46
C GLY A 376 -14.28 19.15 22.30
N MET A 377 -14.54 17.87 22.03
CA MET A 377 -15.45 17.05 22.83
C MET A 377 -14.94 16.85 24.26
N ALA A 378 -13.65 16.57 24.44
CA ALA A 378 -13.03 16.39 25.75
C ALA A 378 -13.08 17.68 26.57
N MET A 379 -12.81 18.85 25.98
CA MET A 379 -12.92 20.15 26.62
C MET A 379 -14.37 20.45 27.03
N LYS A 380 -15.34 20.19 26.16
CA LYS A 380 -16.77 20.35 26.48
C LYS A 380 -17.22 19.41 27.59
N ALA A 381 -16.71 18.20 27.64
CA ALA A 381 -17.00 17.26 28.75
C ALA A 381 -16.43 17.75 30.08
N ARG A 382 -15.22 18.33 30.10
CA ARG A 382 -14.59 18.91 31.28
C ARG A 382 -15.32 20.17 31.80
N GLN A 383 -15.96 20.94 30.91
CA GLN A 383 -16.71 22.14 31.26
C GLN A 383 -18.12 21.83 31.78
N ARG A 384 -18.60 20.58 31.69
CA ARG A 384 -19.88 20.21 32.28
C ARG A 384 -19.74 20.28 33.81
N ALA A 385 -20.61 21.11 34.44
CA ALA A 385 -20.68 21.19 35.88
C ALA A 385 -20.90 19.78 36.46
N LEU A 386 -20.10 19.44 37.46
CA LEU A 386 -20.29 18.19 38.21
C LEU A 386 -21.70 18.23 38.85
N VAL A 387 -22.60 17.44 38.31
CA VAL A 387 -23.99 17.31 38.84
C VAL A 387 -24.03 16.32 40.02
N SER A 388 -22.90 15.81 40.46
CA SER A 388 -22.79 14.90 41.61
C SER A 388 -22.30 15.62 42.85
N GLY A 389 -22.92 15.41 43.97
CA GLY A 389 -22.56 15.96 45.26
C GLY A 389 -23.37 17.22 45.64
N ASP A 390 -22.78 18.12 46.39
CA ASP A 390 -23.44 19.27 47.01
C ASP A 390 -23.99 20.33 46.02
N ALA A 391 -23.54 20.33 44.77
CA ALA A 391 -23.85 21.37 43.78
C ALA A 391 -25.34 21.48 43.42
N GLY A 392 -26.13 20.43 43.61
CA GLY A 392 -27.58 20.48 43.42
C GLY A 392 -28.37 20.55 44.72
N LEU A 393 -27.77 20.17 45.82
CA LEU A 393 -28.45 20.08 47.13
C LEU A 393 -28.48 21.45 47.84
N VAL A 394 -27.33 22.15 47.82
CA VAL A 394 -27.26 23.51 48.38
C VAL A 394 -28.06 24.47 47.50
N GLY A 395 -28.95 25.26 48.13
CA GLY A 395 -29.88 26.15 47.45
C GLY A 395 -31.21 25.49 47.05
N SER A 396 -31.35 24.15 47.10
CA SER A 396 -32.61 23.45 46.83
C SER A 396 -33.64 23.64 47.94
N LEU A 397 -34.92 23.48 47.59
CA LEU A 397 -36.02 23.45 48.55
C LEU A 397 -36.14 22.03 49.11
N ALA A 398 -36.31 21.96 50.43
CA ALA A 398 -36.56 20.72 51.15
C ALA A 398 -37.84 20.85 51.95
N THR A 399 -38.52 19.74 52.24
CA THR A 399 -39.71 19.69 53.06
C THR A 399 -39.41 18.99 54.38
N VAL A 400 -39.78 19.59 55.49
CA VAL A 400 -39.59 18.99 56.81
C VAL A 400 -40.52 17.79 56.95
N MET A 401 -39.99 16.62 57.20
CA MET A 401 -40.75 15.36 57.37
C MET A 401 -41.01 15.03 58.82
N ALA A 402 -40.06 15.29 59.68
CA ALA A 402 -40.20 15.09 61.13
C ALA A 402 -39.33 16.07 61.91
N VAL A 403 -39.74 16.45 63.09
CA VAL A 403 -38.99 17.31 64.00
C VAL A 403 -38.61 16.49 65.26
N ASN A 404 -37.41 16.69 65.74
CA ASN A 404 -36.95 16.01 66.98
C ASN A 404 -37.77 16.44 68.19
N ALA A 405 -38.31 15.47 68.92
CA ALA A 405 -39.15 15.77 70.11
C ALA A 405 -38.39 16.48 71.22
N SER A 406 -37.05 16.33 71.25
CA SER A 406 -36.19 16.94 72.30
C SER A 406 -35.58 18.28 71.89
N ASP A 407 -35.53 18.59 70.58
CA ASP A 407 -34.94 19.82 70.07
C ASP A 407 -35.69 20.26 68.80
N PRO A 408 -36.48 21.33 68.86
CA PRO A 408 -37.26 21.82 67.70
C PRO A 408 -36.43 22.43 66.59
N PHE A 409 -35.13 22.62 66.77
CA PHE A 409 -34.21 23.15 65.73
C PHE A 409 -33.57 22.07 64.90
N ILE A 410 -33.79 20.78 65.23
CA ILE A 410 -33.28 19.62 64.52
C ILE A 410 -34.45 18.80 64.00
N GLY A 411 -34.37 18.34 62.77
CA GLY A 411 -35.39 17.50 62.18
C GLY A 411 -34.86 16.69 60.99
N SER A 412 -35.75 15.95 60.33
CA SER A 412 -35.45 15.32 59.04
C SER A 412 -36.18 16.03 57.90
N VAL A 413 -35.48 16.27 56.80
CA VAL A 413 -36.00 16.93 55.63
C VAL A 413 -35.85 16.03 54.38
N GLN A 414 -36.81 16.14 53.52
CA GLN A 414 -36.71 15.48 52.17
C GLN A 414 -36.23 16.53 51.17
N ALA A 415 -35.03 16.28 50.61
CA ALA A 415 -34.43 17.10 49.58
C ALA A 415 -34.07 16.21 48.41
N GLN A 416 -34.49 16.58 47.21
CA GLN A 416 -34.20 15.84 45.96
C GLN A 416 -34.54 14.32 45.98
N GLY A 417 -35.57 13.94 46.73
CA GLY A 417 -36.01 12.54 46.85
C GLY A 417 -35.28 11.74 47.94
N GLU A 418 -34.30 12.32 48.63
CA GLU A 418 -33.56 11.72 49.73
C GLU A 418 -33.92 12.35 51.07
N GLN A 419 -33.84 11.57 52.15
CA GLN A 419 -34.08 12.02 53.48
C GLN A 419 -32.77 12.38 54.17
N TRP A 420 -32.70 13.61 54.67
CA TRP A 420 -31.52 14.20 55.35
C TRP A 420 -31.81 14.65 56.71
N GLN A 421 -30.84 14.60 57.62
CA GLN A 421 -30.93 15.35 58.87
C GLN A 421 -30.71 16.84 58.61
N ALA A 422 -31.52 17.66 59.18
CA ALA A 422 -31.43 19.11 59.02
C ALA A 422 -31.43 19.84 60.39
N GLN A 423 -30.69 20.94 60.41
CA GLN A 423 -30.61 21.88 61.53
C GLN A 423 -30.98 23.26 60.99
N CYS A 424 -31.80 23.96 61.75
CA CYS A 424 -32.27 25.34 61.45
C CYS A 424 -32.05 26.27 62.62
N GLN A 425 -31.89 27.56 62.34
CA GLN A 425 -31.81 28.59 63.41
C GLN A 425 -33.18 28.96 64.00
N THR A 426 -34.25 28.58 63.28
CA THR A 426 -35.64 28.77 63.78
C THR A 426 -36.31 27.42 64.03
N PRO A 427 -37.27 27.28 64.90
CA PRO A 427 -37.98 26.04 65.16
C PRO A 427 -38.62 25.52 63.88
N LEU A 428 -38.37 24.23 63.55
CA LEU A 428 -38.90 23.52 62.37
C LEU A 428 -40.35 23.05 62.68
N GLN A 429 -41.21 23.09 61.68
CA GLN A 429 -42.53 22.48 61.66
C GLN A 429 -42.71 21.44 60.61
N VAL A 430 -43.37 20.33 60.92
CA VAL A 430 -43.63 19.27 59.93
C VAL A 430 -44.42 19.82 58.75
N GLY A 431 -43.99 19.55 57.53
CA GLY A 431 -44.58 20.08 56.29
C GLY A 431 -44.03 21.45 55.85
N GLN A 432 -43.20 22.10 56.66
CA GLN A 432 -42.62 23.42 56.39
C GLN A 432 -41.63 23.27 55.20
N ARG A 433 -41.64 24.22 54.27
CA ARG A 433 -40.60 24.35 53.21
C ARG A 433 -39.41 25.11 53.76
N VAL A 434 -38.24 24.55 53.59
CA VAL A 434 -36.95 25.14 53.96
C VAL A 434 -35.98 25.12 52.79
N ARG A 435 -35.05 26.06 52.75
CA ARG A 435 -34.00 26.12 51.79
C ARG A 435 -32.70 25.62 52.37
N VAL A 436 -32.03 24.69 51.64
CA VAL A 436 -30.73 24.16 52.08
C VAL A 436 -29.68 25.25 51.88
N MET A 437 -29.02 25.67 52.92
CA MET A 437 -27.97 26.69 52.89
C MET A 437 -26.58 26.10 52.75
N THR A 438 -26.26 25.09 53.56
CA THR A 438 -24.97 24.39 53.49
C THR A 438 -25.16 22.93 53.89
N ARG A 439 -24.17 22.09 53.47
CA ARG A 439 -24.11 20.69 53.89
C ARG A 439 -22.83 20.43 54.65
N LYS A 440 -22.95 19.75 55.80
CA LYS A 440 -21.84 19.29 56.64
C LYS A 440 -21.95 17.77 56.82
N GLY A 441 -21.36 16.99 55.92
CA GLY A 441 -21.49 15.54 55.97
C GLY A 441 -22.92 15.07 55.67
N VAL A 442 -23.61 14.50 56.68
CA VAL A 442 -25.01 14.02 56.58
C VAL A 442 -26.01 15.02 57.13
N LEU A 443 -25.55 16.15 57.61
CA LEU A 443 -26.38 17.22 58.23
C LEU A 443 -26.49 18.39 57.23
N LEU A 444 -27.73 18.89 57.04
CA LEU A 444 -28.02 20.08 56.25
C LEU A 444 -28.32 21.26 57.18
N ASP A 445 -27.62 22.38 56.97
CA ASP A 445 -28.05 23.65 57.52
C ASP A 445 -29.15 24.23 56.65
N VAL A 446 -30.35 24.41 57.15
CA VAL A 446 -31.51 24.90 56.42
C VAL A 446 -32.03 26.23 57.00
N SER A 447 -32.64 27.04 56.14
CA SER A 447 -33.32 28.28 56.54
C SER A 447 -34.80 28.21 56.18
N ALA A 448 -35.65 28.69 57.00
CA ALA A 448 -37.07 28.81 56.67
C ALA A 448 -37.27 29.70 55.46
N GLU A 449 -38.07 29.27 54.52
CA GLU A 449 -38.47 30.11 53.38
C GLU A 449 -39.49 31.14 53.93
N ALA A 450 -39.20 32.44 53.77
CA ALA A 450 -40.13 33.47 54.14
C ALA A 450 -41.49 33.26 53.45
N GLN A 451 -42.54 32.96 54.14
CA GLN A 451 -43.88 32.86 53.56
C GLN A 451 -44.20 34.22 52.91
N PRO A 452 -44.63 34.24 51.66
CA PRO A 452 -45.16 35.45 51.05
C PRO A 452 -46.34 35.89 51.90
N PRO A 453 -46.49 37.22 52.12
CA PRO A 453 -47.62 37.73 52.90
C PRO A 453 -48.93 37.20 52.28
N ALA A 454 -49.79 36.63 53.14
CA ALA A 454 -51.13 36.21 52.76
C ALA A 454 -51.82 37.38 52.03
N GLN A 455 -52.15 37.20 50.74
CA GLN A 455 -53.05 38.13 50.09
C GLN A 455 -54.41 38.00 50.81
N GLY A 456 -54.69 38.99 51.60
CA GLY A 456 -56.01 39.15 52.22
C GLY A 456 -57.05 39.41 51.12
N ASP A 457 -58.21 38.77 51.32
CA ASP A 457 -59.44 38.90 50.55
C ASP A 457 -59.90 40.34 50.39
#